data_f066d3f8cd8557bcd4a365a772de91a3
#
_entry.id   f066d3f8cd8557bcd4a365a772de91a3
#
_cell.length_a   1.000
_cell.length_b   1.000
_cell.length_c   1.000
_cell.angle_alpha   90.00
_cell.angle_beta   90.00
_cell.angle_gamma   90.00
#
_symmetry.space_group_name_H-M   'P 1'
#
loop_
_entity.id
_entity.type
_entity.pdbx_description
1 polymer ?
#
loop_
_entity_poly.entity_id
_entity_poly.type
_entity_poly.pdbx_seq_one_letter_code
_entity_poly.pdbx_strand_id
1 'polypeptide(L)'
;MKRRTLVIIIAVALLGLVVATAASILHDGLSSRATPSRFENMIARNVRHLAIPSNARLAQNPLLVSPEDLRDARLHFADHCAVCHANDGGGQTMIGSGLYPKPPDLRLPETQSLTDGELFWIIENGVRFTGMPAFSNGGEHGGMQGSWKLVHFIRHLPHLTAAERIEMERYNPKGPDDRAEEQQENDFLNGATPQRKAESQDHHQE
;
A
#
# COMPACT_ATOMS: atom_id res chain seq x y z
N MET A 1 42.87 30.41 1.84
CA MET A 1 41.87 30.40 0.75
C MET A 1 40.94 31.58 0.96
N LYS A 2 40.76 32.49 -0.04
CA LYS A 2 39.90 33.66 0.14
C LYS A 2 38.45 33.18 0.24
N ARG A 3 37.65 33.73 1.16
CA ARG A 3 36.25 33.37 1.42
C ARG A 3 35.41 33.25 0.13
N ARG A 4 35.67 34.13 -0.84
CA ARG A 4 35.03 34.08 -2.17
C ARG A 4 35.33 32.80 -2.94
N THR A 5 36.59 32.34 -2.94
CA THR A 5 37.00 31.11 -3.62
C THR A 5 36.32 29.88 -2.99
N LEU A 6 36.22 29.82 -1.66
CA LEU A 6 35.51 28.76 -0.96
C LEU A 6 34.02 28.71 -1.32
N VAL A 7 33.38 29.88 -1.35
CA VAL A 7 31.93 29.97 -1.74
C VAL A 7 31.71 29.50 -3.19
N ILE A 8 32.59 29.89 -4.11
CA ILE A 8 32.50 29.44 -5.51
C ILE A 8 32.68 27.93 -5.61
N ILE A 9 33.65 27.34 -4.92
CA ILE A 9 33.86 25.89 -4.92
C ILE A 9 32.62 25.15 -4.40
N ILE A 10 32.05 25.61 -3.30
CA ILE A 10 30.83 25.02 -2.73
C ILE A 10 29.66 25.15 -3.71
N ALA A 11 29.49 26.30 -4.35
CA ALA A 11 28.40 26.53 -5.30
C ALA A 11 28.54 25.60 -6.54
N VAL A 12 29.77 25.44 -7.07
CA VAL A 12 30.04 24.55 -8.19
C VAL A 12 29.83 23.08 -7.80
N ALA A 13 30.24 22.67 -6.59
CA ALA A 13 30.02 21.33 -6.09
C ALA A 13 28.52 21.01 -5.92
N LEU A 14 27.74 21.96 -5.39
CA LEU A 14 26.29 21.81 -5.26
C LEU A 14 25.60 21.76 -6.63
N LEU A 15 26.00 22.61 -7.56
CA LEU A 15 25.47 22.54 -8.93
C LEU A 15 25.80 21.20 -9.60
N GLY A 16 27.03 20.72 -9.46
CA GLY A 16 27.45 19.43 -9.97
C GLY A 16 26.64 18.28 -9.38
N LEU A 17 26.36 18.33 -8.08
CA LEU A 17 25.51 17.35 -7.39
C LEU A 17 24.07 17.37 -7.94
N VAL A 18 23.49 18.56 -8.13
CA VAL A 18 22.13 18.70 -8.68
C VAL A 18 22.08 18.16 -10.10
N VAL A 19 23.05 18.49 -10.96
CA VAL A 19 23.12 18.00 -12.34
C VAL A 19 23.30 16.48 -12.37
N ALA A 20 24.17 15.93 -11.54
CA ALA A 20 24.40 14.48 -11.46
C ALA A 20 23.13 13.74 -11.00
N THR A 21 22.43 14.29 -10.01
CA THR A 21 21.16 13.72 -9.51
C THR A 21 20.08 13.77 -10.60
N ALA A 22 19.94 14.90 -11.28
CA ALA A 22 18.98 15.03 -12.38
C ALA A 22 19.31 14.06 -13.54
N ALA A 23 20.59 13.94 -13.92
CA ALA A 23 21.04 13.01 -14.94
C ALA A 23 20.76 11.55 -14.57
N SER A 24 20.99 11.17 -13.30
CA SER A 24 20.68 9.83 -12.79
C SER A 24 19.18 9.53 -12.91
N ILE A 25 18.32 10.45 -12.45
CA ILE A 25 16.85 10.30 -12.54
C ILE A 25 16.41 10.15 -14.00
N LEU A 26 16.98 10.92 -14.92
CA LEU A 26 16.66 10.84 -16.34
C LEU A 26 17.18 9.55 -16.98
N HIS A 27 18.36 9.07 -16.57
CA HIS A 27 18.96 7.84 -17.09
C HIS A 27 18.21 6.60 -16.60
N ASP A 28 17.86 6.54 -15.32
CA ASP A 28 17.18 5.41 -14.70
C ASP A 28 15.68 5.39 -15.05
N GLY A 29 15.17 6.50 -15.63
CA GLY A 29 13.78 6.69 -15.99
C GLY A 29 12.86 6.94 -14.81
N LEU A 30 11.61 7.28 -15.10
CA LEU A 30 10.54 7.49 -14.12
C LEU A 30 9.67 6.24 -13.97
N SER A 31 10.27 5.06 -14.12
CA SER A 31 9.53 3.80 -14.05
C SER A 31 9.13 3.48 -12.60
N SER A 32 7.85 3.28 -12.37
CA SER A 32 7.33 2.80 -11.09
C SER A 32 7.78 1.37 -10.74
N ARG A 33 8.38 0.65 -11.70
CA ARG A 33 8.96 -0.69 -11.47
C ARG A 33 10.31 -0.65 -10.76
N ALA A 34 11.00 0.51 -10.76
CA ALA A 34 12.24 0.69 -10.02
C ALA A 34 12.05 0.44 -8.52
N THR A 35 13.12 0.06 -7.85
CA THR A 35 13.15 -0.04 -6.38
C THR A 35 13.85 1.18 -5.82
N PRO A 36 13.28 1.88 -4.82
CA PRO A 36 13.93 3.00 -4.20
C PRO A 36 15.28 2.61 -3.59
N SER A 37 16.28 3.48 -3.72
CA SER A 37 17.56 3.30 -3.08
C SER A 37 17.41 3.33 -1.56
N ARG A 38 18.42 2.80 -0.83
CA ARG A 38 18.42 2.85 0.64
C ARG A 38 18.40 4.29 1.16
N PHE A 39 19.01 5.21 0.43
CA PHE A 39 19.04 6.63 0.80
C PHE A 39 17.66 7.29 0.61
N GLU A 40 16.98 7.03 -0.50
CA GLU A 40 15.61 7.51 -0.73
C GLU A 40 14.66 6.98 0.34
N ASN A 41 14.73 5.69 0.64
CA ASN A 41 13.92 5.08 1.70
C ASN A 41 14.18 5.73 3.07
N MET A 42 15.44 6.00 3.40
CA MET A 42 15.79 6.68 4.65
C MET A 42 15.19 8.10 4.72
N ILE A 43 15.35 8.88 3.64
CA ILE A 43 14.80 10.24 3.57
C ILE A 43 13.27 10.18 3.65
N ALA A 44 12.61 9.34 2.84
CA ALA A 44 11.16 9.24 2.80
C ALA A 44 10.57 8.87 4.18
N ARG A 45 11.19 7.94 4.91
CA ARG A 45 10.76 7.57 6.27
C ARG A 45 10.89 8.72 7.25
N ASN A 46 12.02 9.45 7.24
CA ASN A 46 12.24 10.59 8.12
C ASN A 46 11.27 11.73 7.80
N VAL A 47 11.09 12.05 6.52
CA VAL A 47 10.13 13.09 6.09
C VAL A 47 8.70 12.71 6.49
N ARG A 48 8.29 11.45 6.29
CA ARG A 48 6.98 10.97 6.74
C ARG A 48 6.82 11.14 8.24
N HIS A 49 7.80 10.71 9.04
CA HIS A 49 7.75 10.85 10.49
C HIS A 49 7.63 12.31 10.93
N LEU A 50 8.36 13.23 10.30
CA LEU A 50 8.28 14.66 10.59
C LEU A 50 6.97 15.29 10.12
N ALA A 51 6.37 14.76 9.04
CA ALA A 51 5.12 15.26 8.48
C ALA A 51 3.89 14.87 9.31
N ILE A 52 3.96 13.80 10.12
CA ILE A 52 2.87 13.40 11.01
C ILE A 52 2.83 14.37 12.22
N PRO A 53 1.68 15.04 12.46
CA PRO A 53 1.56 15.96 13.60
C PRO A 53 1.85 15.27 14.94
N SER A 54 2.48 15.98 15.87
CA SER A 54 2.87 15.40 17.16
C SER A 54 1.68 14.88 17.99
N ASN A 55 0.54 15.57 17.94
CA ASN A 55 -0.69 15.12 18.59
C ASN A 55 -1.22 13.82 17.97
N ALA A 56 -1.10 13.63 16.65
CA ALA A 56 -1.46 12.37 16.01
C ALA A 56 -0.51 11.24 16.43
N ARG A 57 0.81 11.49 16.47
CA ARG A 57 1.79 10.48 16.92
C ARG A 57 1.58 10.00 18.36
N LEU A 58 1.08 10.88 19.23
CA LEU A 58 0.81 10.58 20.64
C LEU A 58 -0.60 10.00 20.87
N ALA A 59 -1.44 9.97 19.84
CA ALA A 59 -2.77 9.41 19.94
C ALA A 59 -2.70 7.90 20.24
N GLN A 60 -3.50 7.46 21.21
CA GLN A 60 -3.66 6.07 21.54
C GLN A 60 -4.95 5.55 20.91
N ASN A 61 -4.96 4.27 20.54
CA ASN A 61 -6.17 3.65 20.05
C ASN A 61 -7.25 3.65 21.15
N PRO A 62 -8.39 4.32 20.95
CA PRO A 62 -9.44 4.39 21.96
C PRO A 62 -10.26 3.11 22.06
N LEU A 63 -10.10 2.18 21.10
CA LEU A 63 -10.86 0.94 21.06
C LEU A 63 -10.12 -0.18 21.81
N LEU A 64 -10.86 -0.96 22.56
CA LEU A 64 -10.36 -2.22 23.10
C LEU A 64 -10.40 -3.29 21.99
N VAL A 65 -9.39 -4.14 21.97
CA VAL A 65 -9.35 -5.25 21.01
C VAL A 65 -10.44 -6.26 21.37
N SER A 66 -11.39 -6.47 20.45
CA SER A 66 -12.33 -7.58 20.52
C SER A 66 -12.13 -8.54 19.35
N PRO A 67 -12.46 -9.84 19.49
CA PRO A 67 -12.39 -10.79 18.37
C PRO A 67 -13.29 -10.39 17.20
N GLU A 68 -14.43 -9.77 17.48
CA GLU A 68 -15.38 -9.29 16.46
C GLU A 68 -14.79 -8.10 15.69
N ASP A 69 -14.28 -7.08 16.40
CA ASP A 69 -13.66 -5.91 15.77
C ASP A 69 -12.42 -6.30 14.95
N LEU A 70 -11.64 -7.26 15.44
CA LEU A 70 -10.47 -7.76 14.72
C LEU A 70 -10.88 -8.49 13.43
N ARG A 71 -11.98 -9.26 13.49
CA ARG A 71 -12.55 -9.91 12.32
C ARG A 71 -13.07 -8.90 11.30
N ASP A 72 -13.85 -7.92 11.75
CA ASP A 72 -14.37 -6.85 10.89
C ASP A 72 -13.24 -6.10 10.20
N ALA A 73 -12.19 -5.72 10.95
CA ALA A 73 -11.01 -5.05 10.40
C ALA A 73 -10.27 -5.93 9.39
N ARG A 74 -10.17 -7.23 9.65
CA ARG A 74 -9.56 -8.19 8.72
C ARG A 74 -10.30 -8.25 7.40
N LEU A 75 -11.64 -8.31 7.44
CA LEU A 75 -12.46 -8.34 6.22
C LEU A 75 -12.40 -7.02 5.46
N HIS A 76 -12.41 -5.90 6.19
CA HIS A 76 -12.22 -4.57 5.61
C HIS A 76 -10.83 -4.43 4.95
N PHE A 77 -9.79 -4.94 5.60
CA PHE A 77 -8.44 -4.96 5.02
C PHE A 77 -8.40 -5.80 3.73
N ALA A 78 -9.04 -6.96 3.73
CA ALA A 78 -9.10 -7.83 2.56
C ALA A 78 -9.78 -7.16 1.36
N ASP A 79 -10.86 -6.42 1.61
CA ASP A 79 -11.63 -5.75 0.55
C ASP A 79 -10.92 -4.50 -0.02
N HIS A 80 -10.25 -3.71 0.82
CA HIS A 80 -9.75 -2.40 0.40
C HIS A 80 -8.22 -2.27 0.37
N CYS A 81 -7.52 -2.95 1.26
CA CYS A 81 -6.09 -2.76 1.45
C CYS A 81 -5.25 -3.86 0.77
N ALA A 82 -5.77 -5.09 0.76
CA ALA A 82 -5.04 -6.26 0.29
C ALA A 82 -4.71 -6.19 -1.21
N VAL A 83 -5.44 -5.41 -2.00
CA VAL A 83 -5.15 -5.17 -3.42
C VAL A 83 -3.73 -4.65 -3.66
N CYS A 84 -3.19 -3.88 -2.71
CA CYS A 84 -1.81 -3.40 -2.72
C CYS A 84 -0.92 -4.11 -1.69
N HIS A 85 -1.47 -4.39 -0.49
CA HIS A 85 -0.69 -4.90 0.64
C HIS A 85 -0.68 -6.42 0.76
N ALA A 86 -1.41 -7.16 -0.08
CA ALA A 86 -1.71 -8.58 0.03
C ALA A 86 -2.45 -8.94 1.34
N ASN A 87 -3.13 -10.08 1.38
CA ASN A 87 -3.87 -10.51 2.58
C ASN A 87 -2.97 -10.73 3.80
N ASP A 88 -1.70 -11.11 3.57
CA ASP A 88 -0.73 -11.29 4.63
C ASP A 88 0.02 -10.02 5.03
N GLY A 89 -0.27 -8.88 4.41
CA GLY A 89 0.41 -7.61 4.65
C GLY A 89 1.79 -7.50 4.01
N GLY A 90 2.23 -8.47 3.21
CA GLY A 90 3.57 -8.53 2.64
C GLY A 90 3.82 -7.61 1.43
N GLY A 91 2.76 -7.01 0.86
CA GLY A 91 2.85 -6.09 -0.27
C GLY A 91 3.13 -6.74 -1.62
N GLN A 92 3.14 -8.08 -1.71
CA GLN A 92 3.46 -8.82 -2.93
C GLN A 92 2.19 -9.05 -3.76
N THR A 93 1.72 -8.02 -4.44
CA THR A 93 0.57 -8.08 -5.35
C THR A 93 0.95 -7.56 -6.74
N MET A 94 0.12 -7.84 -7.74
CA MET A 94 0.32 -7.30 -9.08
C MET A 94 0.31 -5.76 -9.07
N ILE A 95 -0.66 -5.14 -8.38
CA ILE A 95 -0.75 -3.69 -8.27
C ILE A 95 0.40 -3.15 -7.41
N GLY A 96 0.64 -3.74 -6.23
CA GLY A 96 1.70 -3.31 -5.31
C GLY A 96 3.08 -3.33 -5.97
N SER A 97 3.37 -4.34 -6.79
CA SER A 97 4.63 -4.43 -7.53
C SER A 97 4.78 -3.38 -8.62
N GLY A 98 3.69 -2.78 -9.08
CA GLY A 98 3.65 -1.66 -10.03
C GLY A 98 3.76 -0.27 -9.39
N LEU A 99 3.73 -0.14 -8.08
CA LEU A 99 3.77 1.15 -7.39
C LEU A 99 5.21 1.61 -7.08
N TYR A 100 5.40 2.92 -6.95
CA TYR A 100 6.65 3.51 -6.47
C TYR A 100 6.36 4.55 -5.37
N PRO A 101 6.95 4.40 -4.19
CA PRO A 101 7.62 3.19 -3.70
C PRO A 101 6.66 1.99 -3.60
N LYS A 102 7.21 0.78 -3.50
CA LYS A 102 6.41 -0.43 -3.25
C LYS A 102 5.70 -0.33 -1.90
N PRO A 103 4.52 -0.95 -1.74
CA PRO A 103 3.90 -1.08 -0.43
C PRO A 103 4.88 -1.76 0.54
N PRO A 104 5.04 -1.24 1.76
CA PRO A 104 5.90 -1.87 2.74
C PRO A 104 5.30 -3.21 3.20
N ASP A 105 6.17 -4.14 3.62
CA ASP A 105 5.73 -5.29 4.39
C ASP A 105 5.29 -4.82 5.78
N LEU A 106 3.98 -4.90 6.03
CA LEU A 106 3.36 -4.40 7.25
C LEU A 106 3.72 -5.23 8.49
N ARG A 107 4.27 -6.43 8.31
CA ARG A 107 4.67 -7.35 9.41
C ARG A 107 6.02 -6.99 10.00
N LEU A 108 6.83 -6.23 9.26
CA LEU A 108 8.23 -5.94 9.62
C LEU A 108 8.34 -4.79 10.64
N PRO A 109 9.47 -4.72 11.36
CA PRO A 109 9.72 -3.69 12.36
C PRO A 109 9.54 -2.26 11.86
N GLU A 110 9.78 -2.00 10.58
CA GLU A 110 9.62 -0.68 9.98
C GLU A 110 8.18 -0.14 10.04
N THR A 111 7.20 -1.03 10.04
CA THR A 111 5.79 -0.67 10.24
C THR A 111 5.38 -0.91 11.69
N GLN A 112 5.79 -2.03 12.27
CA GLN A 112 5.36 -2.42 13.62
C GLN A 112 5.91 -1.51 14.73
N SER A 113 6.99 -0.76 14.49
CA SER A 113 7.53 0.24 15.43
C SER A 113 6.84 1.60 15.38
N LEU A 114 5.99 1.86 14.38
CA LEU A 114 5.17 3.07 14.36
C LEU A 114 4.18 3.05 15.54
N THR A 115 3.83 4.22 16.08
CA THR A 115 2.78 4.29 17.10
C THR A 115 1.40 4.00 16.48
N ASP A 116 0.42 3.67 17.30
CA ASP A 116 -0.96 3.46 16.81
C ASP A 116 -1.52 4.73 16.18
N GLY A 117 -1.20 5.88 16.74
CA GLY A 117 -1.58 7.17 16.17
C GLY A 117 -0.92 7.47 14.84
N GLU A 118 0.34 7.06 14.62
CA GLU A 118 1.00 7.16 13.31
C GLU A 118 0.34 6.26 12.27
N LEU A 119 0.03 5.01 12.62
CA LEU A 119 -0.69 4.09 11.72
C LEU A 119 -2.07 4.64 11.37
N PHE A 120 -2.82 5.08 12.38
CA PHE A 120 -4.13 5.70 12.18
C PHE A 120 -4.03 6.90 11.25
N TRP A 121 -3.08 7.82 11.50
CA TRP A 121 -2.91 9.01 10.67
C TRP A 121 -2.57 8.66 9.22
N ILE A 122 -1.72 7.65 9.01
CA ILE A 122 -1.35 7.17 7.67
C ILE A 122 -2.56 6.59 6.94
N ILE A 123 -3.41 5.81 7.61
CA ILE A 123 -4.63 5.26 7.03
C ILE A 123 -5.59 6.39 6.63
N GLU A 124 -5.84 7.33 7.54
CA GLU A 124 -6.78 8.43 7.30
C GLU A 124 -6.34 9.38 6.18
N ASN A 125 -5.04 9.70 6.10
CA ASN A 125 -4.52 10.75 5.22
C ASN A 125 -3.80 10.23 3.98
N GLY A 126 -3.53 8.94 3.90
CA GLY A 126 -2.67 8.38 2.86
C GLY A 126 -1.22 8.86 2.94
N VAL A 127 -0.45 8.57 1.90
CA VAL A 127 0.95 9.01 1.79
C VAL A 127 1.18 9.70 0.46
N ARG A 128 1.42 11.02 0.51
CA ARG A 128 1.65 11.83 -0.69
C ARG A 128 2.81 11.29 -1.53
N PHE A 129 2.66 11.38 -2.84
CA PHE A 129 3.62 10.88 -3.85
C PHE A 129 3.83 9.36 -3.81
N THR A 130 2.84 8.62 -3.29
CA THR A 130 2.80 7.15 -3.34
C THR A 130 1.45 6.68 -3.86
N GLY A 131 1.31 5.36 -4.04
CA GLY A 131 0.03 4.76 -4.40
C GLY A 131 -0.95 4.59 -3.25
N MET A 132 -0.62 4.98 -2.01
CA MET A 132 -1.52 4.86 -0.87
C MET A 132 -2.46 6.06 -0.76
N PRO A 133 -3.75 5.90 -1.06
CA PRO A 133 -4.74 6.97 -0.94
C PRO A 133 -5.11 7.24 0.51
N ALA A 134 -5.79 8.37 0.75
CA ALA A 134 -6.45 8.63 2.03
C ALA A 134 -7.76 7.83 2.10
N PHE A 135 -8.00 7.18 3.24
CA PHE A 135 -9.22 6.42 3.51
C PHE A 135 -10.23 7.19 4.37
N SER A 136 -9.91 8.41 4.78
CA SER A 136 -10.82 9.34 5.45
C SER A 136 -11.84 9.90 4.45
N ASN A 137 -12.94 9.20 4.24
CA ASN A 137 -14.01 9.60 3.30
C ASN A 137 -15.36 9.87 3.96
N GLY A 138 -15.33 10.37 5.18
CA GLY A 138 -16.52 10.91 5.85
C GLY A 138 -17.57 9.89 6.30
N GLY A 139 -17.27 8.60 6.36
CA GLY A 139 -18.10 7.64 7.09
C GLY A 139 -18.68 6.45 6.31
N GLU A 140 -18.46 6.31 5.02
CA GLU A 140 -19.03 5.17 4.25
C GLU A 140 -18.41 3.79 4.60
N HIS A 141 -17.19 3.76 5.16
CA HIS A 141 -16.49 2.51 5.52
C HIS A 141 -16.08 2.46 7.00
N GLY A 142 -16.98 2.81 7.90
CA GLY A 142 -16.74 2.71 9.34
C GLY A 142 -16.12 3.96 9.98
N GLY A 143 -15.78 4.99 9.20
CA GLY A 143 -15.23 6.25 9.70
C GLY A 143 -13.96 6.04 10.53
N MET A 144 -13.68 6.94 11.47
CA MET A 144 -12.52 6.86 12.37
C MET A 144 -12.45 5.56 13.17
N GLN A 145 -13.58 4.94 13.51
CA GLN A 145 -13.60 3.65 14.21
C GLN A 145 -13.06 2.52 13.34
N GLY A 146 -13.40 2.50 12.06
CA GLY A 146 -12.86 1.53 11.09
C GLY A 146 -11.35 1.60 10.98
N SER A 147 -10.79 2.81 10.90
CA SER A 147 -9.34 3.02 10.85
C SER A 147 -8.64 2.58 12.14
N TRP A 148 -9.23 2.81 13.32
CA TRP A 148 -8.69 2.32 14.58
C TRP A 148 -8.76 0.79 14.70
N LYS A 149 -9.83 0.15 14.19
CA LYS A 149 -9.91 -1.31 14.07
C LYS A 149 -8.82 -1.86 13.13
N LEU A 150 -8.57 -1.18 11.99
CA LEU A 150 -7.48 -1.53 11.08
C LEU A 150 -6.10 -1.44 11.72
N VAL A 151 -5.87 -0.49 12.62
CA VAL A 151 -4.62 -0.43 13.42
C VAL A 151 -4.44 -1.71 14.23
N HIS A 152 -5.48 -2.20 14.92
CA HIS A 152 -5.43 -3.49 15.63
C HIS A 152 -5.13 -4.65 14.68
N PHE A 153 -5.73 -4.67 13.50
CA PHE A 153 -5.46 -5.73 12.54
C PHE A 153 -4.03 -5.67 12.00
N ILE A 154 -3.48 -4.48 11.71
CA ILE A 154 -2.07 -4.32 11.30
C ILE A 154 -1.13 -4.87 12.40
N ARG A 155 -1.44 -4.66 13.69
CA ARG A 155 -0.68 -5.25 14.80
C ARG A 155 -0.80 -6.78 14.85
N HIS A 156 -1.93 -7.33 14.38
CA HIS A 156 -2.16 -8.77 14.33
C HIS A 156 -1.46 -9.46 13.14
N LEU A 157 -1.17 -8.76 12.05
CA LEU A 157 -0.58 -9.32 10.82
C LEU A 157 0.64 -10.25 11.04
N PRO A 158 1.59 -9.97 11.95
CA PRO A 158 2.70 -10.88 12.21
C PRO A 158 2.26 -12.25 12.77
N HIS A 159 1.04 -12.35 13.28
CA HIS A 159 0.46 -13.55 13.90
C HIS A 159 -0.70 -14.14 13.09
N LEU A 160 -0.93 -13.64 11.86
CA LEU A 160 -2.05 -14.04 11.01
C LEU A 160 -1.99 -15.55 10.70
N THR A 161 -3.06 -16.23 11.01
CA THR A 161 -3.18 -17.69 10.77
C THR A 161 -3.54 -18.01 9.31
N ALA A 162 -3.27 -19.24 8.90
CA ALA A 162 -3.67 -19.71 7.57
C ALA A 162 -5.20 -19.68 7.37
N ALA A 163 -5.97 -20.02 8.41
CA ALA A 163 -7.43 -19.99 8.36
C ALA A 163 -7.98 -18.58 8.15
N GLU A 164 -7.43 -17.60 8.86
CA GLU A 164 -7.79 -16.18 8.69
C GLU A 164 -7.49 -15.70 7.27
N ARG A 165 -6.34 -16.08 6.71
CA ARG A 165 -5.97 -15.70 5.35
C ARG A 165 -6.92 -16.29 4.30
N ILE A 166 -7.31 -17.55 4.45
CA ILE A 166 -8.30 -18.20 3.57
C ILE A 166 -9.67 -17.50 3.66
N GLU A 167 -10.08 -17.08 4.87
CA GLU A 167 -11.31 -16.29 5.03
C GLU A 167 -11.22 -14.96 4.25
N MET A 168 -10.07 -14.27 4.33
CA MET A 168 -9.85 -12.99 3.64
C MET A 168 -9.97 -13.09 2.11
N GLU A 169 -9.53 -14.20 1.52
CA GLU A 169 -9.59 -14.42 0.06
C GLU A 169 -11.00 -14.28 -0.51
N ARG A 170 -12.03 -14.61 0.28
CA ARG A 170 -13.43 -14.49 -0.12
C ARG A 170 -13.93 -13.05 -0.19
N TYR A 171 -13.21 -12.13 0.45
CA TYR A 171 -13.55 -10.71 0.53
C TYR A 171 -12.67 -9.83 -0.36
N ASN A 172 -11.70 -10.43 -1.05
CA ASN A 172 -10.90 -9.68 -2.01
C ASN A 172 -11.78 -9.19 -3.17
N PRO A 173 -11.55 -7.97 -3.68
CA PRO A 173 -12.25 -7.46 -4.85
C PRO A 173 -12.09 -8.40 -6.04
N LYS A 174 -13.22 -8.81 -6.61
CA LYS A 174 -13.25 -9.72 -7.77
C LYS A 174 -13.08 -8.93 -9.06
N GLY A 175 -12.15 -9.37 -9.90
CA GLY A 175 -11.95 -8.87 -11.26
C GLY A 175 -13.11 -9.27 -12.19
N PRO A 176 -13.13 -8.74 -13.43
CA PRO A 176 -14.11 -9.16 -14.42
C PRO A 176 -14.04 -10.66 -14.73
N ASP A 177 -12.83 -11.22 -14.78
CA ASP A 177 -12.61 -12.64 -15.09
C ASP A 177 -13.10 -13.53 -13.93
N ASP A 178 -12.78 -13.17 -12.67
CA ASP A 178 -13.25 -13.91 -11.49
C ASP A 178 -14.79 -13.94 -11.42
N ARG A 179 -15.43 -12.81 -11.76
CA ARG A 179 -16.90 -12.71 -11.81
C ARG A 179 -17.49 -13.57 -12.93
N ALA A 180 -16.80 -13.63 -14.07
CA ALA A 180 -17.25 -14.46 -15.19
C ALA A 180 -17.13 -15.96 -14.86
N GLU A 181 -16.05 -16.37 -14.17
CA GLU A 181 -15.87 -17.74 -13.70
C GLU A 181 -16.94 -18.12 -12.67
N GLU A 182 -17.18 -17.25 -11.67
CA GLU A 182 -18.23 -17.48 -10.66
C GLU A 182 -19.63 -17.57 -11.29
N GLN A 183 -19.89 -16.75 -12.30
CA GLN A 183 -21.17 -16.83 -13.02
C GLN A 183 -21.30 -18.14 -13.80
N GLN A 184 -20.24 -18.60 -14.46
CA GLN A 184 -20.24 -19.87 -15.16
C GLN A 184 -20.42 -21.06 -14.19
N GLU A 185 -19.78 -21.01 -13.01
CA GLU A 185 -19.96 -22.01 -11.97
C GLU A 185 -21.41 -22.03 -11.46
N ASN A 186 -21.98 -20.86 -11.17
CA ASN A 186 -23.36 -20.73 -10.74
C ASN A 186 -24.36 -21.22 -11.81
N ASP A 187 -24.12 -20.87 -13.07
CA ASP A 187 -24.94 -21.34 -14.20
C ASP A 187 -24.87 -22.86 -14.32
N PHE A 188 -23.69 -23.45 -14.20
CA PHE A 188 -23.50 -24.89 -14.18
C PHE A 188 -24.25 -25.58 -13.03
N LEU A 189 -24.13 -25.05 -11.82
CA LEU A 189 -24.80 -25.58 -10.63
C LEU A 189 -26.35 -25.47 -10.74
N ASN A 190 -26.85 -24.46 -11.45
CA ASN A 190 -28.27 -24.27 -11.73
C ASN A 190 -28.77 -25.01 -12.98
N GLY A 191 -27.92 -25.86 -13.59
CA GLY A 191 -28.29 -26.72 -14.73
C GLY A 191 -28.27 -26.01 -16.09
N ALA A 192 -27.67 -24.83 -16.20
CA ALA A 192 -27.46 -24.19 -17.48
C ALA A 192 -26.31 -24.87 -18.24
N THR A 193 -26.47 -25.06 -19.54
CA THR A 193 -25.43 -25.64 -20.39
C THR A 193 -24.30 -24.64 -20.58
N PRO A 194 -23.00 -24.99 -20.35
CA PRO A 194 -21.89 -24.09 -20.51
C PRO A 194 -21.84 -23.50 -21.94
N GLN A 195 -21.94 -22.20 -22.07
CA GLN A 195 -21.69 -21.55 -23.35
C GLN A 195 -20.19 -21.61 -23.64
N ARG A 196 -19.81 -22.34 -24.67
CA ARG A 196 -18.42 -22.41 -25.14
C ARG A 196 -17.98 -20.99 -25.54
N LYS A 197 -17.00 -20.41 -24.82
CA LYS A 197 -16.37 -19.15 -25.18
C LYS A 197 -15.97 -19.23 -26.67
N ALA A 198 -16.52 -18.34 -27.51
CA ALA A 198 -16.04 -18.21 -28.88
C ALA A 198 -14.58 -17.78 -28.81
N GLU A 199 -13.70 -18.60 -29.36
CA GLU A 199 -12.28 -18.34 -29.48
C GLU A 199 -12.11 -17.00 -30.22
N SER A 200 -11.69 -15.95 -29.53
CA SER A 200 -11.33 -14.68 -30.16
C SER A 200 -10.12 -14.96 -31.05
N GLN A 201 -10.37 -15.00 -32.36
CA GLN A 201 -9.30 -15.06 -33.35
C GLN A 201 -8.45 -13.79 -33.21
N ASP A 202 -7.27 -14.01 -32.69
CA ASP A 202 -6.19 -13.01 -32.65
C ASP A 202 -5.79 -12.68 -34.09
N HIS A 203 -6.31 -11.58 -34.62
CA HIS A 203 -5.80 -10.98 -35.84
C HIS A 203 -4.62 -10.07 -35.49
N HIS A 204 -3.46 -10.68 -35.26
CA HIS A 204 -2.20 -10.02 -35.55
C HIS A 204 -2.03 -9.99 -37.11
N GLN A 205 -2.36 -8.88 -37.71
CA GLN A 205 -1.87 -8.54 -39.02
C GLN A 205 -0.99 -7.30 -38.89
N GLU A 206 0.29 -7.51 -39.19
CA GLU A 206 1.36 -6.65 -39.73
C GLU A 206 1.37 -5.15 -39.38
#